data_f0a4ada6e2debbc21c0f2db6e7b1dc79
#
_entry.id   f0a4ada6e2debbc21c0f2db6e7b1dc79
#
_cell.length_a   1.000
_cell.length_b   1.000
_cell.length_c   1.000
_cell.angle_alpha   90.00
_cell.angle_beta   90.00
_cell.angle_gamma   90.00
#
_symmetry.space_group_name_H-M   'P 1'
#
loop_
_entity.id
_entity.type
_entity.pdbx_description
1 polymer ?
#
loop_
_entity_poly.entity_id
_entity_poly.type
_entity_poly.pdbx_seq_one_letter_code
_entity_poly.pdbx_strand_id
1 'polypeptide(L)'
;TDKGVPVSVNYPFFFKPIQDGRERPKTELAYRVPASKLTRRKLDDNVKLAELEGLDTTIDWKNTGDNSYDGEKLKILAHDESGKWERPDNILNNWRVTKTTLRLGRRIVGKCMMGSTSNALDKGGNNFKKLYESSDVTKRNRNGQTSSGLYSLFIPMEWNYEGFMDTFGLPVFTAPKNKRIGVDGIEITIGVIEHWENEVDGLADDADGLNEYYRQFPRTEQHAFRDESKDSLFNLTKIYQQIDANNDLGNNTQVTRGSFAWENGVKDSRVIFSPNKNGRFYVSWIPSKNLQNQVIIKNGVKYAGNDHLGAFGCDSYDISGTVDGKGSNGSLHGLTKFSMEDVPPNHFFLEYIARPQTADIFFEDVLMACVFYGMPILAENNKPRLLYYFKRRGYRGFSVNRPDKVWNRLSITEKEIGGIPNSSEDIKQAHAAAIEYYIENYVGYSNENYGDMYHQRTLEDWAKFNINNRTKHDASISSGLAIMACNKNKYRPTHQRSTPTISLGIKKYDNEGSFSKIIK
;
A
#
# COMPACT_ATOMS: atom_id res chain seq x y z
N THR A 1 6.18 11.23 33.85
CA THR A 1 6.69 11.57 35.17
C THR A 1 5.85 12.63 35.85
N ASP A 2 5.46 13.66 35.17
CA ASP A 2 4.64 14.76 35.73
C ASP A 2 3.26 14.30 36.20
N LYS A 3 2.75 13.22 35.67
CA LYS A 3 1.47 12.61 36.10
C LYS A 3 1.63 11.52 37.16
N GLY A 4 2.69 10.72 37.10
CA GLY A 4 2.90 9.60 38.03
C GLY A 4 3.31 10.07 39.45
N VAL A 5 4.16 11.08 39.56
CA VAL A 5 4.60 11.63 40.87
C VAL A 5 3.43 12.25 41.66
N PRO A 6 2.59 13.13 41.07
CA PRO A 6 1.39 13.62 41.74
C PRO A 6 0.44 12.52 42.23
N VAL A 7 0.22 11.47 41.43
CA VAL A 7 -0.59 10.31 41.85
C VAL A 7 0.02 9.65 43.08
N SER A 8 1.34 9.37 43.06
CA SER A 8 2.04 8.77 44.18
C SER A 8 1.98 9.61 45.46
N VAL A 9 2.16 10.93 45.34
CA VAL A 9 2.12 11.85 46.48
C VAL A 9 0.72 11.93 47.11
N ASN A 10 -0.32 11.93 46.25
CA ASN A 10 -1.73 12.06 46.67
C ASN A 10 -2.40 10.73 47.01
N TYR A 11 -1.69 9.61 46.96
CA TYR A 11 -2.25 8.32 47.30
C TYR A 11 -2.74 8.27 48.76
N PRO A 12 -3.90 7.67 49.06
CA PRO A 12 -4.41 7.59 50.40
C PRO A 12 -3.40 6.96 51.36
N PHE A 13 -3.26 7.50 52.55
CA PHE A 13 -2.23 7.10 53.51
C PHE A 13 -2.15 5.61 53.76
N PHE A 14 -3.29 4.92 53.89
CA PHE A 14 -3.35 3.46 54.12
C PHE A 14 -2.86 2.60 52.94
N PHE A 15 -2.91 3.15 51.74
CA PHE A 15 -2.49 2.46 50.53
C PHE A 15 -1.19 2.97 49.95
N LYS A 16 -0.61 4.02 50.57
CA LYS A 16 0.64 4.60 50.10
C LYS A 16 1.82 3.67 50.40
N PRO A 17 2.51 3.14 49.37
CA PRO A 17 3.65 2.27 49.57
C PRO A 17 4.81 3.00 50.26
N ILE A 18 5.67 2.26 50.97
CA ILE A 18 6.90 2.79 51.51
C ILE A 18 7.78 3.26 50.36
N GLN A 19 8.17 4.54 50.37
CA GLN A 19 8.99 5.14 49.33
C GLN A 19 10.41 5.38 49.88
N ASP A 20 11.41 5.01 49.07
CA ASP A 20 12.82 5.33 49.30
C ASP A 20 13.20 6.59 48.51
N GLY A 21 13.97 7.48 49.12
CA GLY A 21 14.44 8.69 48.50
C GLY A 21 13.51 9.91 48.65
N ARG A 22 13.59 10.82 47.69
CA ARG A 22 12.81 12.08 47.72
C ARG A 22 11.35 11.84 47.37
N GLU A 23 10.47 12.60 47.98
CA GLU A 23 9.03 12.52 47.68
C GLU A 23 8.70 12.85 46.22
N ARG A 24 9.48 13.73 45.60
CA ARG A 24 9.38 14.09 44.16
C ARG A 24 10.72 13.81 43.46
N PRO A 25 10.97 12.57 43.09
CA PRO A 25 12.22 12.20 42.43
C PRO A 25 12.26 12.70 40.97
N LYS A 26 13.48 12.96 40.48
CA LYS A 26 13.70 13.39 39.08
C LYS A 26 13.99 12.25 38.12
N THR A 27 14.45 11.11 38.61
CA THR A 27 14.95 10.01 37.76
C THR A 27 14.26 8.67 38.01
N GLU A 28 13.94 8.38 39.29
CA GLU A 28 13.29 7.12 39.65
C GLU A 28 12.31 7.32 40.82
N LEU A 29 11.28 6.54 40.88
CA LEU A 29 10.36 6.42 41.99
C LEU A 29 10.47 5.00 42.54
N ALA A 30 11.10 4.88 43.72
CA ALA A 30 11.41 3.60 44.33
C ALA A 30 10.48 3.29 45.51
N TYR A 31 9.73 2.21 45.43
CA TYR A 31 8.86 1.70 46.52
C TYR A 31 9.54 0.55 47.23
N ARG A 32 10.57 0.87 48.00
CA ARG A 32 11.35 -0.08 48.80
C ARG A 32 11.64 0.50 50.17
N VAL A 33 12.03 -0.35 51.10
CA VAL A 33 12.48 0.11 52.42
C VAL A 33 13.83 0.83 52.30
N PRO A 34 13.96 2.07 52.77
CA PRO A 34 15.22 2.81 52.73
C PRO A 34 16.39 2.05 53.38
N ALA A 35 17.56 2.05 52.72
CA ALA A 35 18.76 1.37 53.22
C ALA A 35 19.15 1.79 54.63
N SER A 36 18.93 3.06 55.01
CA SER A 36 19.14 3.57 56.35
C SER A 36 18.29 2.86 57.43
N LYS A 37 17.07 2.44 57.06
CA LYS A 37 16.21 1.68 57.97
C LYS A 37 16.59 0.19 58.03
N LEU A 38 17.15 -0.36 56.97
CA LEU A 38 17.69 -1.72 56.94
C LEU A 38 18.94 -1.88 57.80
N THR A 39 19.80 -0.87 57.83
CA THR A 39 21.04 -0.90 58.65
C THR A 39 20.74 -0.82 60.14
N ARG A 40 19.75 -0.03 60.59
CA ARG A 40 19.27 -0.05 61.98
C ARG A 40 18.69 -1.39 62.44
N ARG A 41 18.09 -2.14 61.57
CA ARG A 41 17.47 -3.46 61.87
C ARG A 41 18.48 -4.54 62.13
N LYS A 42 19.68 -4.46 61.56
CA LYS A 42 20.76 -5.44 61.83
C LYS A 42 21.31 -5.32 63.24
N LEU A 43 21.00 -4.24 63.95
CA LEU A 43 21.46 -3.98 65.32
C LEU A 43 20.42 -4.32 66.38
N ASP A 44 19.15 -4.53 66.03
CA ASP A 44 18.07 -4.89 66.96
C ASP A 44 17.47 -6.25 66.56
N ASP A 45 18.02 -7.34 67.06
CA ASP A 45 17.61 -8.72 66.75
C ASP A 45 16.18 -9.07 67.14
N ASN A 46 15.40 -8.12 67.73
CA ASN A 46 14.06 -8.40 68.26
C ASN A 46 12.92 -7.63 67.62
N VAL A 47 13.17 -6.83 66.59
CA VAL A 47 12.07 -6.16 65.87
C VAL A 47 11.64 -7.04 64.70
N LYS A 48 10.42 -7.51 64.74
CA LYS A 48 9.81 -8.36 63.70
C LYS A 48 10.04 -7.75 62.31
N LEU A 49 10.90 -8.38 61.54
CA LEU A 49 11.16 -8.06 60.12
C LEU A 49 9.89 -7.99 59.27
N ALA A 50 8.79 -8.56 59.76
CA ALA A 50 7.50 -8.64 59.08
C ALA A 50 6.70 -7.32 58.97
N GLU A 51 7.07 -6.28 59.73
CA GLU A 51 6.24 -5.07 59.79
C GLU A 51 6.60 -3.98 58.75
N LEU A 52 7.64 -4.18 57.95
CA LEU A 52 8.10 -3.18 56.96
C LEU A 52 8.52 -3.88 55.66
N GLU A 53 7.63 -4.57 55.01
CA GLU A 53 7.86 -5.07 53.66
C GLU A 53 7.63 -3.95 52.65
N GLY A 54 8.68 -3.57 51.93
CA GLY A 54 8.58 -2.69 50.76
C GLY A 54 8.11 -3.49 49.56
N LEU A 55 7.51 -2.84 48.55
CA LEU A 55 7.09 -3.48 47.30
C LEU A 55 8.28 -3.93 46.42
N ASP A 56 9.52 -3.52 46.75
CA ASP A 56 10.74 -3.73 45.95
C ASP A 56 10.52 -3.41 44.46
N THR A 57 9.74 -2.36 44.21
CA THR A 57 9.38 -1.90 42.91
C THR A 57 9.99 -0.54 42.62
N THR A 58 10.66 -0.41 41.50
CA THR A 58 11.18 0.86 41.00
C THR A 58 10.49 1.21 39.71
N ILE A 59 10.04 2.46 39.59
CA ILE A 59 9.53 3.05 38.36
C ILE A 59 10.55 4.13 37.97
N ASP A 60 11.21 3.95 36.86
CA ASP A 60 12.15 4.90 36.32
C ASP A 60 11.79 5.29 34.88
N TRP A 61 12.49 6.23 34.32
CA TRP A 61 12.33 6.71 32.96
C TRP A 61 13.68 7.11 32.38
N LYS A 62 13.83 6.86 31.11
CA LYS A 62 15.01 7.22 30.32
C LYS A 62 14.57 7.97 29.06
N ASN A 63 15.47 8.82 28.58
CA ASN A 63 15.28 9.45 27.29
C ASN A 63 15.25 8.39 26.19
N THR A 64 14.57 8.74 25.10
CA THR A 64 14.53 7.95 23.89
C THR A 64 15.94 7.64 23.37
N GLY A 65 16.20 6.40 23.02
CA GLY A 65 17.49 5.98 22.46
C GLY A 65 17.47 4.50 22.09
N ASP A 66 18.24 4.12 21.08
CA ASP A 66 18.29 2.73 20.55
C ASP A 66 18.65 1.71 21.65
N ASN A 67 19.52 2.09 22.60
CA ASN A 67 20.04 1.21 23.67
C ASN A 67 19.47 1.53 25.04
N SER A 68 18.42 2.33 25.14
CA SER A 68 17.77 2.60 26.43
C SER A 68 17.29 1.30 27.07
N TYR A 69 17.61 1.11 28.36
CA TYR A 69 17.34 -0.11 29.14
C TYR A 69 18.07 -1.38 28.69
N ASP A 70 19.12 -1.29 27.87
CA ASP A 70 19.93 -2.47 27.54
C ASP A 70 20.55 -3.09 28.80
N GLY A 71 20.51 -4.44 28.88
CA GLY A 71 21.04 -5.20 30.01
C GLY A 71 20.15 -5.26 31.26
N GLU A 72 19.08 -4.48 31.34
CA GLU A 72 18.15 -4.50 32.48
C GLU A 72 17.13 -5.65 32.40
N LYS A 73 16.40 -5.89 33.50
CA LYS A 73 15.30 -6.85 33.58
C LYS A 73 14.03 -6.12 34.04
N LEU A 74 13.08 -6.01 33.11
CA LEU A 74 11.89 -5.22 33.32
C LEU A 74 10.65 -6.11 33.45
N LYS A 75 9.73 -5.71 34.33
CA LYS A 75 8.40 -6.32 34.45
C LYS A 75 7.40 -5.63 33.53
N ILE A 76 7.49 -4.31 33.42
CA ILE A 76 6.67 -3.48 32.55
C ILE A 76 7.60 -2.50 31.85
N LEU A 77 7.43 -2.38 30.53
CA LEU A 77 8.09 -1.39 29.70
C LEU A 77 7.00 -0.62 28.95
N ALA A 78 6.97 0.70 29.13
CA ALA A 78 6.08 1.56 28.38
C ALA A 78 6.91 2.47 27.46
N HIS A 79 6.59 2.45 26.17
CA HIS A 79 7.12 3.40 25.20
C HIS A 79 6.03 4.43 24.92
N ASP A 80 6.34 5.68 25.20
CA ASP A 80 5.46 6.79 24.93
C ASP A 80 5.83 7.43 23.59
N GLU A 81 4.81 7.77 22.82
CA GLU A 81 4.92 8.41 21.50
C GLU A 81 5.93 7.72 20.53
N SER A 82 5.97 6.40 20.54
CA SER A 82 6.96 5.62 19.78
C SER A 82 6.86 5.80 18.26
N GLY A 83 5.72 6.26 17.75
CA GLY A 83 5.53 6.63 16.34
C GLY A 83 6.16 7.97 15.97
N LYS A 84 6.57 8.78 16.95
CA LYS A 84 7.19 10.09 16.76
C LYS A 84 8.71 10.09 16.95
N TRP A 85 9.33 8.92 17.13
CA TRP A 85 10.78 8.82 17.29
C TRP A 85 11.49 9.10 15.97
N GLU A 86 12.18 10.23 15.91
CA GLU A 86 12.94 10.70 14.75
C GLU A 86 14.39 10.20 14.79
N ARG A 87 15.09 10.30 13.69
CA ARG A 87 16.51 9.97 13.62
C ARG A 87 17.34 10.87 14.58
N PRO A 88 18.40 10.35 15.22
CA PRO A 88 19.02 9.03 14.96
C PRO A 88 18.27 7.85 15.61
N ASP A 89 17.34 8.09 16.54
CA ASP A 89 16.65 7.07 17.32
C ASP A 89 15.65 6.30 16.44
N ASN A 90 15.56 5.01 16.67
CA ASN A 90 14.76 4.12 15.84
C ASN A 90 14.02 3.09 16.71
N ILE A 91 12.70 3.14 16.71
CA ILE A 91 11.86 2.22 17.49
C ILE A 91 12.09 0.74 17.12
N LEU A 92 12.44 0.41 15.87
CA LEU A 92 12.75 -0.97 15.48
C LEU A 92 14.05 -1.46 16.12
N ASN A 93 15.09 -0.62 16.17
CA ASN A 93 16.35 -0.94 16.79
C ASN A 93 16.18 -1.04 18.31
N ASN A 94 15.56 -0.06 18.94
CA ASN A 94 15.25 -0.09 20.36
C ASN A 94 14.44 -1.34 20.72
N TRP A 95 13.41 -1.70 19.97
CA TRP A 95 12.62 -2.91 20.25
C TRP A 95 13.45 -4.20 20.17
N ARG A 96 14.40 -4.30 19.23
CA ARG A 96 15.31 -5.47 19.17
C ARG A 96 16.11 -5.65 20.45
N VAL A 97 16.57 -4.55 21.05
CA VAL A 97 17.32 -4.51 22.30
C VAL A 97 16.37 -4.76 23.49
N THR A 98 15.36 -3.94 23.65
CA THR A 98 14.48 -3.91 24.83
C THR A 98 13.59 -5.16 24.95
N LYS A 99 13.28 -5.83 23.86
CA LYS A 99 12.59 -7.13 23.88
C LYS A 99 13.30 -8.18 24.73
N THR A 100 14.62 -8.10 24.85
CA THR A 100 15.43 -9.03 25.67
C THR A 100 15.32 -8.75 27.16
N THR A 101 15.06 -7.50 27.53
CA THR A 101 14.91 -7.08 28.95
C THR A 101 13.66 -7.67 29.60
N LEU A 102 12.65 -8.01 28.79
CA LEU A 102 11.38 -8.61 29.22
C LEU A 102 11.44 -10.13 29.37
N ARG A 103 12.64 -10.73 29.20
CA ARG A 103 12.84 -12.17 29.22
C ARG A 103 13.86 -12.61 30.26
N LEU A 104 13.61 -13.75 30.88
CA LEU A 104 14.57 -14.47 31.70
C LEU A 104 14.81 -15.84 31.02
N GLY A 105 15.89 -15.92 30.24
CA GLY A 105 16.13 -17.05 29.35
C GLY A 105 14.97 -17.24 28.35
N ARG A 106 14.36 -18.44 28.36
CA ARG A 106 13.22 -18.74 27.47
C ARG A 106 11.85 -18.19 27.94
N ARG A 107 11.76 -17.77 29.21
CA ARG A 107 10.50 -17.28 29.79
C ARG A 107 10.33 -15.78 29.54
N ILE A 108 9.14 -15.39 29.10
CA ILE A 108 8.70 -13.99 29.06
C ILE A 108 8.22 -13.66 30.48
N VAL A 109 8.87 -12.68 31.14
CA VAL A 109 8.57 -12.28 32.52
C VAL A 109 8.02 -10.86 32.60
N GLY A 110 8.21 -10.06 31.55
CA GLY A 110 7.72 -8.70 31.46
C GLY A 110 6.75 -8.49 30.31
N LYS A 111 6.08 -7.35 30.32
CA LYS A 111 5.14 -6.92 29.28
C LYS A 111 5.57 -5.57 28.74
N CYS A 112 5.28 -5.31 27.47
CA CYS A 112 5.50 -4.01 26.83
C CYS A 112 4.17 -3.43 26.34
N MET A 113 4.01 -2.13 26.53
CA MET A 113 2.96 -1.33 25.92
C MET A 113 3.61 -0.18 25.15
N MET A 114 3.19 0.03 23.91
CA MET A 114 3.62 1.13 23.06
C MET A 114 2.37 1.90 22.64
N GLY A 115 2.25 3.14 23.08
CA GLY A 115 1.17 4.04 22.70
C GLY A 115 1.71 5.17 21.83
N SER A 116 1.03 5.51 20.75
CA SER A 116 1.41 6.65 19.92
C SER A 116 0.31 7.00 18.91
N THR A 117 0.26 8.27 18.52
CA THR A 117 -0.20 8.67 17.19
C THR A 117 0.96 8.50 16.20
N SER A 118 0.65 8.35 14.92
CA SER A 118 1.70 8.22 13.89
C SER A 118 2.28 9.60 13.54
N ASN A 119 3.57 9.65 13.29
CA ASN A 119 4.21 10.79 12.65
C ASN A 119 4.24 10.58 11.12
N ALA A 120 4.62 11.62 10.37
CA ALA A 120 4.93 11.50 8.96
C ALA A 120 5.92 10.35 8.72
N LEU A 121 5.75 9.61 7.62
CA LEU A 121 6.50 8.36 7.40
C LEU A 121 8.01 8.59 7.27
N ASP A 122 8.43 9.73 6.73
CA ASP A 122 9.83 10.17 6.61
C ASP A 122 10.43 10.60 7.97
N LYS A 123 9.60 11.04 8.92
CA LYS A 123 9.98 11.50 10.27
C LYS A 123 9.84 10.43 11.36
N GLY A 124 10.08 9.17 11.03
CA GLY A 124 10.02 8.05 11.99
C GLY A 124 8.76 7.21 11.92
N GLY A 125 7.65 7.72 11.40
CA GLY A 125 6.38 6.99 11.26
C GLY A 125 6.50 5.70 10.46
N ASN A 126 7.39 5.62 9.46
CA ASN A 126 7.63 4.40 8.69
C ASN A 126 8.18 3.24 9.54
N ASN A 127 9.04 3.53 10.51
CA ASN A 127 9.57 2.50 11.41
C ASN A 127 8.49 1.99 12.36
N PHE A 128 7.64 2.89 12.85
CA PHE A 128 6.50 2.53 13.68
C PHE A 128 5.45 1.73 12.88
N LYS A 129 5.13 2.15 11.66
CA LYS A 129 4.25 1.40 10.74
C LYS A 129 4.75 -0.03 10.52
N LYS A 130 6.04 -0.22 10.23
CA LYS A 130 6.64 -1.56 10.07
C LYS A 130 6.52 -2.40 11.34
N LEU A 131 6.72 -1.79 12.52
CA LEU A 131 6.55 -2.48 13.79
C LEU A 131 5.08 -2.86 14.02
N TYR A 132 4.16 -1.97 13.72
CA TYR A 132 2.71 -2.17 13.81
C TYR A 132 2.26 -3.32 12.89
N GLU A 133 2.61 -3.29 11.61
CA GLU A 133 2.28 -4.33 10.62
C GLU A 133 2.88 -5.71 10.98
N SER A 134 4.10 -5.72 11.55
CA SER A 134 4.73 -6.97 12.04
C SER A 134 4.10 -7.50 13.33
N SER A 135 3.21 -6.73 13.93
CA SER A 135 2.45 -7.06 15.14
C SER A 135 1.01 -7.51 14.86
N ASP A 136 0.65 -7.69 13.60
CA ASP A 136 -0.68 -8.10 13.16
C ASP A 136 -1.09 -9.44 13.76
N VAL A 137 -2.16 -9.42 14.56
CA VAL A 137 -2.67 -10.58 15.29
C VAL A 137 -3.22 -11.68 14.38
N THR A 138 -3.52 -11.36 13.13
CA THR A 138 -3.99 -12.35 12.14
C THR A 138 -2.84 -13.14 11.52
N LYS A 139 -1.60 -12.64 11.60
CA LYS A 139 -0.38 -13.22 11.02
C LYS A 139 0.52 -13.83 12.10
N ARG A 140 0.02 -14.87 12.75
CA ARG A 140 0.77 -15.58 13.81
C ARG A 140 1.54 -16.77 13.25
N ASN A 141 2.72 -17.03 13.83
CA ASN A 141 3.48 -18.23 13.57
C ASN A 141 2.84 -19.47 14.26
N ARG A 142 3.45 -20.66 14.08
CA ARG A 142 2.97 -21.91 14.69
C ARG A 142 2.89 -21.86 16.23
N ASN A 143 3.65 -20.99 16.88
CA ASN A 143 3.67 -20.79 18.33
C ASN A 143 2.68 -19.70 18.79
N GLY A 144 1.84 -19.20 17.91
CA GLY A 144 0.84 -18.16 18.21
C GLY A 144 1.40 -16.75 18.37
N GLN A 145 2.67 -16.52 18.01
CA GLN A 145 3.33 -15.23 18.13
C GLN A 145 3.37 -14.49 16.79
N THR A 146 3.23 -13.18 16.84
CA THR A 146 3.50 -12.28 15.69
C THR A 146 4.99 -12.17 15.42
N SER A 147 5.39 -11.63 14.28
CA SER A 147 6.81 -11.46 13.92
C SER A 147 7.56 -10.54 14.88
N SER A 148 6.92 -9.48 15.39
CA SER A 148 7.49 -8.59 16.39
C SER A 148 7.50 -9.21 17.80
N GLY A 149 6.51 -10.04 18.11
CA GLY A 149 6.17 -10.52 19.45
C GLY A 149 5.24 -9.55 20.22
N LEU A 150 4.81 -8.47 19.60
CA LEU A 150 3.78 -7.55 20.08
C LEU A 150 2.45 -7.86 19.36
N TYR A 151 1.37 -7.28 19.86
CA TYR A 151 0.04 -7.34 19.23
C TYR A 151 -0.43 -5.93 18.93
N SER A 152 -0.73 -5.65 17.66
CA SER A 152 -1.26 -4.35 17.25
C SER A 152 -2.71 -4.19 17.72
N LEU A 153 -3.02 -2.98 18.18
CA LEU A 153 -4.35 -2.53 18.53
C LEU A 153 -4.52 -1.12 17.97
N PHE A 154 -5.52 -0.92 17.13
CA PHE A 154 -5.94 0.37 16.66
C PHE A 154 -7.15 0.85 17.47
N ILE A 155 -7.11 2.10 17.94
CA ILE A 155 -8.21 2.75 18.62
C ILE A 155 -8.62 3.94 17.77
N PRO A 156 -9.77 3.89 17.09
CA PRO A 156 -10.28 5.02 16.31
C PRO A 156 -10.50 6.25 17.19
N MET A 157 -10.31 7.44 16.61
CA MET A 157 -10.38 8.71 17.32
C MET A 157 -11.72 8.95 17.99
N GLU A 158 -12.82 8.48 17.38
CA GLU A 158 -14.18 8.66 17.90
C GLU A 158 -14.42 8.01 19.25
N TRP A 159 -13.56 7.09 19.70
CA TRP A 159 -13.66 6.45 21.00
C TRP A 159 -13.16 7.31 22.17
N ASN A 160 -12.36 8.33 21.89
CA ASN A 160 -11.74 9.15 22.94
C ASN A 160 -11.50 10.61 22.51
N TYR A 161 -12.42 11.19 21.72
CA TYR A 161 -12.29 12.58 21.31
C TYR A 161 -12.80 13.51 22.40
N GLU A 162 -11.97 14.48 22.78
CA GLU A 162 -12.33 15.47 23.80
C GLU A 162 -13.58 16.26 23.41
N GLY A 163 -14.47 16.51 24.39
CA GLY A 163 -15.74 17.20 24.16
C GLY A 163 -16.89 16.31 23.66
N PHE A 164 -16.62 15.07 23.24
CA PHE A 164 -17.65 14.14 22.77
C PHE A 164 -17.83 12.91 23.67
N MET A 165 -17.31 12.97 24.87
CA MET A 165 -17.54 11.96 25.91
C MET A 165 -18.64 12.46 26.84
N ASP A 166 -19.65 11.65 27.10
CA ASP A 166 -20.69 11.99 28.06
C ASP A 166 -20.19 11.87 29.52
N THR A 167 -21.01 12.30 30.48
CA THR A 167 -20.65 12.25 31.91
C THR A 167 -20.41 10.84 32.46
N PHE A 168 -20.75 9.80 31.71
CA PHE A 168 -20.45 8.40 32.03
C PHE A 168 -19.20 7.87 31.34
N GLY A 169 -18.50 8.72 30.57
CA GLY A 169 -17.32 8.33 29.80
C GLY A 169 -17.64 7.54 28.53
N LEU A 170 -18.88 7.63 28.01
CA LEU A 170 -19.27 6.98 26.77
C LEU A 170 -19.18 7.95 25.59
N PRO A 171 -18.59 7.53 24.46
CA PRO A 171 -18.49 8.38 23.28
C PRO A 171 -19.86 8.61 22.62
N VAL A 172 -20.06 9.82 22.12
CA VAL A 172 -21.27 10.22 21.38
C VAL A 172 -20.94 10.25 19.89
N PHE A 173 -21.17 9.14 19.18
CA PHE A 173 -20.78 8.97 17.78
C PHE A 173 -21.59 9.84 16.80
N THR A 174 -22.89 9.93 17.01
CA THR A 174 -23.84 10.67 16.16
C THR A 174 -24.65 11.64 16.99
N ALA A 175 -25.27 12.64 16.35
CA ALA A 175 -26.12 13.62 17.03
C ALA A 175 -27.13 12.94 17.97
N PRO A 176 -27.11 13.24 19.26
CA PRO A 176 -27.94 12.53 20.24
C PRO A 176 -29.42 12.94 20.11
N LYS A 177 -30.33 11.97 20.14
CA LYS A 177 -31.79 12.23 20.12
C LYS A 177 -32.28 12.88 21.40
N ASN A 178 -31.61 12.62 22.52
CA ASN A 178 -31.91 13.17 23.85
C ASN A 178 -30.73 14.01 24.32
N LYS A 179 -31.00 15.04 25.12
CA LYS A 179 -29.97 15.89 25.70
C LYS A 179 -28.90 15.06 26.39
N ARG A 180 -27.63 15.21 25.93
CA ARG A 180 -26.43 14.64 26.55
C ARG A 180 -25.51 15.74 26.98
N ILE A 181 -24.95 15.60 28.18
CA ILE A 181 -23.97 16.54 28.74
C ILE A 181 -22.61 15.85 28.70
N GLY A 182 -21.61 16.57 28.21
CA GLY A 182 -20.22 16.12 28.20
C GLY A 182 -19.60 16.11 29.59
N VAL A 183 -18.43 15.47 29.70
CA VAL A 183 -17.59 15.47 30.92
C VAL A 183 -17.22 16.89 31.34
N ASP A 184 -17.11 17.81 30.39
CA ASP A 184 -16.87 19.24 30.56
C ASP A 184 -18.08 20.05 31.04
N GLY A 185 -19.24 19.43 31.14
CA GLY A 185 -20.50 20.07 31.50
C GLY A 185 -21.24 20.77 30.35
N ILE A 186 -20.71 20.70 29.13
CA ILE A 186 -21.30 21.30 27.93
C ILE A 186 -22.26 20.32 27.28
N GLU A 187 -23.34 20.83 26.70
CA GLU A 187 -24.28 20.00 25.95
C GLU A 187 -23.70 19.58 24.60
N ILE A 188 -23.71 18.27 24.34
CA ILE A 188 -23.28 17.68 23.07
C ILE A 188 -24.47 17.73 22.10
N THR A 189 -24.37 18.56 21.06
CA THR A 189 -25.42 18.78 20.06
C THR A 189 -25.22 18.00 18.77
N ILE A 190 -23.96 17.71 18.41
CA ILE A 190 -23.58 16.92 17.23
C ILE A 190 -22.76 15.71 17.68
N GLY A 191 -22.63 14.70 16.82
CA GLY A 191 -21.78 13.56 17.07
C GLY A 191 -20.31 13.80 16.69
N VAL A 192 -19.41 13.02 17.27
CA VAL A 192 -17.96 13.13 16.94
C VAL A 192 -17.67 12.82 15.48
N ILE A 193 -18.45 11.92 14.84
CA ILE A 193 -18.28 11.58 13.42
C ILE A 193 -18.64 12.79 12.55
N GLU A 194 -19.78 13.41 12.81
CA GLU A 194 -20.23 14.60 12.10
C GLU A 194 -19.27 15.79 12.29
N HIS A 195 -18.75 15.98 13.51
CA HIS A 195 -17.73 16.97 13.77
C HIS A 195 -16.47 16.71 12.93
N TRP A 196 -15.99 15.44 12.92
CA TRP A 196 -14.81 15.06 12.16
C TRP A 196 -14.99 15.28 10.65
N GLU A 197 -16.18 14.96 10.11
CA GLU A 197 -16.51 15.20 8.70
C GLU A 197 -16.50 16.70 8.36
N ASN A 198 -17.06 17.55 9.25
CA ASN A 198 -17.04 19.00 9.07
C ASN A 198 -15.60 19.58 9.07
N GLU A 199 -14.71 19.06 9.94
CA GLU A 199 -13.29 19.47 9.95
C GLU A 199 -12.57 19.03 8.66
N VAL A 200 -12.83 17.82 8.18
CA VAL A 200 -12.30 17.31 6.92
C VAL A 200 -12.75 18.16 5.74
N ASP A 201 -14.04 18.51 5.68
CA ASP A 201 -14.59 19.38 4.64
C ASP A 201 -13.99 20.78 4.69
N GLY A 202 -13.75 21.31 5.89
CA GLY A 202 -13.09 22.60 6.08
C GLY A 202 -11.63 22.63 5.62
N LEU A 203 -10.97 21.47 5.54
CA LEU A 203 -9.58 21.31 5.09
C LEU A 203 -9.46 20.83 3.63
N ALA A 204 -10.57 20.78 2.88
CA ALA A 204 -10.60 20.22 1.52
C ALA A 204 -9.60 20.88 0.55
N ASP A 205 -9.33 22.18 0.71
CA ASP A 205 -8.39 22.94 -0.11
C ASP A 205 -6.94 22.93 0.43
N ASP A 206 -6.71 22.37 1.63
CA ASP A 206 -5.39 22.25 2.26
C ASP A 206 -4.99 20.77 2.40
N ALA A 207 -4.35 20.24 1.38
CA ALA A 207 -3.95 18.82 1.34
C ALA A 207 -2.98 18.44 2.46
N ASP A 208 -2.07 19.34 2.85
CA ASP A 208 -1.10 19.08 3.93
C ASP A 208 -1.80 19.10 5.30
N GLY A 209 -2.63 20.10 5.56
CA GLY A 209 -3.45 20.19 6.75
C GLY A 209 -4.41 19.01 6.89
N LEU A 210 -5.04 18.60 5.80
CA LEU A 210 -5.93 17.44 5.74
C LEU A 210 -5.19 16.14 6.09
N ASN A 211 -4.01 15.90 5.52
CA ASN A 211 -3.22 14.70 5.83
C ASN A 211 -2.73 14.70 7.28
N GLU A 212 -2.34 15.87 7.83
CA GLU A 212 -1.97 16.00 9.25
C GLU A 212 -3.18 15.70 10.14
N TYR A 213 -4.35 16.25 9.84
CA TYR A 213 -5.57 16.00 10.60
C TYR A 213 -5.94 14.52 10.62
N TYR A 214 -5.89 13.84 9.47
CA TYR A 214 -6.13 12.40 9.41
C TYR A 214 -5.15 11.59 10.29
N ARG A 215 -3.88 11.98 10.36
CA ARG A 215 -2.89 11.28 11.21
C ARG A 215 -3.10 11.53 12.70
N GLN A 216 -3.49 12.75 13.06
CA GLN A 216 -3.73 13.12 14.47
C GLN A 216 -5.06 12.56 14.98
N PHE A 217 -6.07 12.51 14.12
CA PHE A 217 -7.43 12.07 14.44
C PHE A 217 -7.90 10.94 13.50
N PRO A 218 -7.22 9.79 13.53
CA PRO A 218 -7.47 8.72 12.59
C PRO A 218 -8.74 7.94 12.95
N ARG A 219 -9.64 7.74 11.97
CA ARG A 219 -10.78 6.82 12.08
C ARG A 219 -10.44 5.41 11.59
N THR A 220 -9.38 5.28 10.78
CA THR A 220 -8.88 4.01 10.25
C THR A 220 -7.37 3.91 10.41
N GLU A 221 -6.84 2.68 10.34
CA GLU A 221 -5.38 2.47 10.34
C GLU A 221 -4.69 3.19 9.17
N GLN A 222 -5.36 3.28 8.02
CA GLN A 222 -4.85 3.98 6.85
C GLN A 222 -4.75 5.48 7.10
N HIS A 223 -5.72 6.08 7.80
CA HIS A 223 -5.63 7.48 8.22
C HIS A 223 -4.40 7.72 9.09
N ALA A 224 -4.16 6.83 10.07
CA ALA A 224 -3.02 6.97 10.98
C ALA A 224 -1.66 6.91 10.26
N PHE A 225 -1.55 6.23 9.12
CA PHE A 225 -0.31 6.03 8.39
C PHE A 225 -0.27 6.74 7.03
N ARG A 226 -1.03 7.83 6.87
CA ARG A 226 -0.94 8.69 5.68
C ARG A 226 0.44 9.30 5.55
N ASP A 227 0.93 9.37 4.30
CA ASP A 227 2.21 9.98 4.00
C ASP A 227 2.06 11.49 3.77
N GLU A 228 2.97 12.26 4.33
CA GLU A 228 3.16 13.68 4.04
C GLU A 228 4.17 13.88 2.92
N SER A 229 4.22 13.08 1.93
CA SER A 229 5.25 13.26 0.94
C SER A 229 5.14 14.65 0.31
N LYS A 230 5.82 15.63 0.90
CA LYS A 230 6.11 16.93 0.24
C LYS A 230 6.81 16.74 -1.10
N ASP A 231 7.29 15.52 -1.34
CA ASP A 231 7.95 15.07 -2.55
C ASP A 231 7.00 14.33 -3.50
N SER A 232 5.74 14.09 -3.13
CA SER A 232 4.79 13.49 -4.08
C SER A 232 4.50 14.44 -5.23
N LEU A 233 4.72 13.94 -6.42
CA LEU A 233 4.44 14.67 -7.66
C LEU A 233 2.93 14.73 -7.96
N PHE A 234 2.13 13.87 -7.31
CA PHE A 234 0.74 13.61 -7.65
C PHE A 234 -0.24 14.17 -6.61
N ASN A 235 -1.49 14.34 -7.02
CA ASN A 235 -2.57 14.81 -6.17
C ASN A 235 -2.93 13.78 -5.09
N LEU A 236 -2.37 13.97 -3.90
CA LEU A 236 -2.55 13.07 -2.76
C LEU A 236 -4.01 13.01 -2.28
N THR A 237 -4.73 14.13 -2.36
CA THR A 237 -6.14 14.19 -1.96
C THR A 237 -6.97 13.18 -2.75
N LYS A 238 -6.86 13.18 -4.07
CA LYS A 238 -7.58 12.23 -4.93
C LYS A 238 -7.17 10.78 -4.70
N ILE A 239 -5.86 10.53 -4.51
CA ILE A 239 -5.35 9.19 -4.22
C ILE A 239 -5.95 8.67 -2.92
N TYR A 240 -5.94 9.46 -1.86
CA TYR A 240 -6.47 9.03 -0.56
C TYR A 240 -7.99 8.93 -0.56
N GLN A 241 -8.72 9.81 -1.24
CA GLN A 241 -10.15 9.65 -1.45
C GLN A 241 -10.50 8.30 -2.10
N GLN A 242 -9.73 7.90 -3.10
CA GLN A 242 -9.90 6.59 -3.74
C GLN A 242 -9.59 5.42 -2.80
N ILE A 243 -8.52 5.54 -2.01
CA ILE A 243 -8.14 4.53 -1.02
C ILE A 243 -9.26 4.35 0.02
N ASP A 244 -9.81 5.45 0.51
CA ASP A 244 -10.88 5.44 1.50
C ASP A 244 -12.16 4.81 0.92
N ALA A 245 -12.55 5.21 -0.29
CA ALA A 245 -13.69 4.61 -0.99
C ALA A 245 -13.52 3.09 -1.23
N ASN A 246 -12.32 2.65 -1.60
CA ASN A 246 -12.03 1.22 -1.76
C ASN A 246 -12.15 0.44 -0.44
N ASN A 247 -11.78 1.05 0.69
CA ASN A 247 -11.90 0.44 2.01
C ASN A 247 -13.37 0.37 2.48
N ASP A 248 -14.18 1.39 2.18
CA ASP A 248 -15.61 1.43 2.51
C ASP A 248 -16.42 0.36 1.75
N LEU A 249 -15.98 -0.03 0.55
CA LEU A 249 -16.56 -1.16 -0.19
C LEU A 249 -16.36 -2.53 0.49
N GLY A 250 -15.60 -2.59 1.58
CA GLY A 250 -15.37 -3.78 2.40
C GLY A 250 -14.53 -4.85 1.72
N ASN A 251 -13.38 -5.20 2.33
CA ASN A 251 -12.45 -6.26 1.92
C ASN A 251 -12.10 -6.32 0.42
N ASN A 252 -12.17 -5.19 -0.27
CA ASN A 252 -11.86 -5.05 -1.69
C ASN A 252 -12.54 -6.12 -2.58
N THR A 253 -13.87 -6.20 -2.47
CA THR A 253 -14.70 -7.20 -3.20
C THR A 253 -14.61 -7.04 -4.72
N GLN A 254 -14.11 -5.91 -5.20
CA GLN A 254 -13.94 -5.61 -6.62
C GLN A 254 -12.71 -6.28 -7.24
N VAL A 255 -11.80 -6.82 -6.43
CA VAL A 255 -10.56 -7.43 -6.91
C VAL A 255 -10.46 -8.89 -6.50
N THR A 256 -10.31 -9.76 -7.49
CA THR A 256 -10.12 -11.20 -7.29
C THR A 256 -8.63 -11.55 -7.40
N ARG A 257 -8.09 -12.19 -6.35
CA ARG A 257 -6.74 -12.73 -6.38
C ARG A 257 -6.71 -14.07 -7.09
N GLY A 258 -5.72 -14.31 -7.98
CA GLY A 258 -5.66 -15.55 -8.74
C GLY A 258 -4.34 -15.80 -9.46
N SER A 259 -4.34 -16.83 -10.28
CA SER A 259 -3.20 -17.25 -11.10
C SER A 259 -3.65 -17.57 -12.51
N PHE A 260 -2.80 -17.29 -13.49
CA PHE A 260 -2.95 -17.79 -14.85
C PHE A 260 -2.20 -19.11 -15.02
N ALA A 261 -2.74 -19.99 -15.84
CA ALA A 261 -2.11 -21.25 -16.20
C ALA A 261 -2.43 -21.61 -17.67
N TRP A 262 -1.49 -22.27 -18.32
CA TRP A 262 -1.76 -22.88 -19.63
C TRP A 262 -2.75 -24.04 -19.47
N GLU A 263 -3.70 -24.14 -20.40
CA GLU A 263 -4.70 -25.19 -20.41
C GLU A 263 -4.02 -26.56 -20.48
N ASN A 264 -4.37 -27.45 -19.56
CA ASN A 264 -3.77 -28.78 -19.38
C ASN A 264 -2.22 -28.76 -19.17
N GLY A 265 -1.65 -27.65 -18.77
CA GLY A 265 -0.20 -27.48 -18.60
C GLY A 265 0.60 -27.42 -19.90
N VAL A 266 -0.05 -27.35 -21.04
CA VAL A 266 0.60 -27.30 -22.36
C VAL A 266 0.96 -25.86 -22.72
N LYS A 267 2.25 -25.55 -22.77
CA LYS A 267 2.73 -24.21 -23.12
C LYS A 267 2.23 -23.79 -24.51
N ASP A 268 1.93 -22.49 -24.63
CA ASP A 268 1.42 -21.87 -25.86
C ASP A 268 0.02 -22.33 -26.32
N SER A 269 -0.71 -23.03 -25.44
CA SER A 269 -2.14 -23.33 -25.58
C SER A 269 -3.01 -22.14 -25.15
N ARG A 270 -4.25 -22.38 -24.82
CA ARG A 270 -5.11 -21.36 -24.18
C ARG A 270 -4.65 -21.12 -22.75
N VAL A 271 -4.86 -19.91 -22.25
CA VAL A 271 -4.62 -19.56 -20.86
C VAL A 271 -5.94 -19.51 -20.10
N ILE A 272 -5.95 -20.05 -18.90
CA ILE A 272 -7.08 -20.06 -17.98
C ILE A 272 -6.72 -19.24 -16.74
N PHE A 273 -7.63 -18.40 -16.27
CA PHE A 273 -7.54 -17.73 -14.98
C PHE A 273 -8.26 -18.56 -13.91
N SER A 274 -7.60 -18.79 -12.79
CA SER A 274 -8.16 -19.50 -11.63
C SER A 274 -8.04 -18.64 -10.37
N PRO A 275 -9.16 -18.32 -9.69
CA PRO A 275 -9.12 -17.68 -8.38
C PRO A 275 -8.31 -18.52 -7.40
N ASN A 276 -7.36 -17.88 -6.71
CA ASN A 276 -6.43 -18.55 -5.78
C ASN A 276 -5.94 -17.57 -4.73
N LYS A 277 -6.16 -17.85 -3.45
CA LYS A 277 -5.69 -17.01 -2.33
C LYS A 277 -4.17 -16.80 -2.29
N ASN A 278 -3.39 -17.71 -2.88
CA ASN A 278 -1.93 -17.62 -2.99
C ASN A 278 -1.47 -17.13 -4.37
N GLY A 279 -2.39 -16.78 -5.26
CA GLY A 279 -2.09 -16.23 -6.57
C GLY A 279 -1.29 -14.93 -6.49
N ARG A 280 -0.58 -14.60 -7.56
CA ARG A 280 0.23 -13.37 -7.64
C ARG A 280 -0.48 -12.22 -8.35
N PHE A 281 -1.58 -12.51 -9.05
CA PHE A 281 -2.38 -11.53 -9.78
C PHE A 281 -3.55 -11.02 -8.97
N TYR A 282 -3.83 -9.75 -9.08
CA TYR A 282 -5.01 -9.07 -8.56
C TYR A 282 -5.80 -8.54 -9.76
N VAL A 283 -7.02 -9.03 -9.97
CA VAL A 283 -7.80 -8.81 -11.18
C VAL A 283 -9.16 -8.25 -10.82
N SER A 284 -9.53 -7.10 -11.37
CA SER A 284 -10.83 -6.45 -11.16
C SER A 284 -11.80 -6.65 -12.34
N TRP A 285 -11.31 -7.06 -13.52
CA TRP A 285 -12.13 -7.36 -14.67
C TRP A 285 -11.60 -8.56 -15.44
N ILE A 286 -12.51 -9.44 -15.84
CA ILE A 286 -12.22 -10.61 -16.68
C ILE A 286 -13.02 -10.46 -17.98
N PRO A 287 -12.37 -10.52 -19.16
CA PRO A 287 -13.03 -10.37 -20.44
C PRO A 287 -14.01 -11.53 -20.71
N SER A 288 -15.06 -11.25 -21.47
CA SER A 288 -15.98 -12.27 -21.95
C SER A 288 -15.25 -13.35 -22.78
N LYS A 289 -15.81 -14.55 -22.84
CA LYS A 289 -15.14 -15.71 -23.47
C LYS A 289 -14.69 -15.48 -24.91
N ASN A 290 -15.41 -14.66 -25.67
CA ASN A 290 -15.08 -14.28 -27.02
C ASN A 290 -13.87 -13.32 -27.13
N LEU A 291 -13.55 -12.60 -26.08
CA LEU A 291 -12.39 -11.72 -26.00
C LEU A 291 -11.16 -12.39 -25.37
N GLN A 292 -11.33 -13.56 -24.74
CA GLN A 292 -10.21 -14.29 -24.14
C GLN A 292 -9.35 -14.98 -25.21
N ASN A 293 -8.03 -15.00 -24.96
CA ASN A 293 -7.04 -15.71 -25.77
C ASN A 293 -7.04 -15.33 -27.27
N GLN A 294 -7.33 -14.07 -27.57
CA GLN A 294 -7.31 -13.59 -28.95
C GLN A 294 -5.87 -13.35 -29.41
N VAL A 295 -5.34 -14.31 -30.17
CA VAL A 295 -3.99 -14.26 -30.73
C VAL A 295 -4.07 -14.38 -32.25
N ILE A 296 -3.44 -13.42 -32.93
CA ILE A 296 -3.37 -13.41 -34.42
C ILE A 296 -1.98 -13.86 -34.83
N ILE A 297 -1.90 -14.83 -35.73
CA ILE A 297 -0.61 -15.32 -36.26
C ILE A 297 -0.39 -14.74 -37.64
N LYS A 298 0.72 -14.02 -37.82
CA LYS A 298 1.14 -13.47 -39.13
C LYS A 298 2.62 -13.83 -39.36
N ASN A 299 2.92 -14.50 -40.43
CA ASN A 299 4.30 -14.92 -40.81
C ASN A 299 5.03 -15.65 -39.66
N GLY A 300 4.36 -16.52 -38.92
CA GLY A 300 4.94 -17.26 -37.79
C GLY A 300 5.11 -16.46 -36.49
N VAL A 301 4.75 -15.17 -36.47
CA VAL A 301 4.77 -14.33 -35.28
C VAL A 301 3.37 -14.16 -34.72
N LYS A 302 3.24 -14.31 -33.40
CA LYS A 302 1.98 -14.13 -32.66
C LYS A 302 1.81 -12.67 -32.27
N TYR A 303 0.63 -12.10 -32.53
CA TYR A 303 0.23 -10.72 -32.23
C TYR A 303 -0.98 -10.71 -31.30
N ALA A 304 -1.11 -9.66 -30.52
CA ALA A 304 -2.28 -9.40 -29.69
C ALA A 304 -3.51 -9.13 -30.59
N GLY A 305 -4.59 -9.88 -30.37
CA GLY A 305 -5.84 -9.71 -31.13
C GLY A 305 -6.71 -8.56 -30.63
N ASN A 306 -6.56 -8.18 -29.36
CA ASN A 306 -7.31 -7.13 -28.69
C ASN A 306 -6.47 -5.86 -28.44
N ASP A 307 -5.56 -5.51 -29.34
CA ASP A 307 -4.65 -4.35 -29.17
C ASP A 307 -5.39 -3.01 -29.08
N HIS A 308 -6.64 -2.98 -29.50
CA HIS A 308 -7.55 -1.84 -29.46
C HIS A 308 -8.27 -1.70 -28.12
N LEU A 309 -8.40 -2.80 -27.32
CA LEU A 309 -9.15 -2.80 -26.05
C LEU A 309 -8.31 -2.32 -24.86
N GLY A 310 -7.01 -2.50 -24.92
CA GLY A 310 -6.13 -2.13 -23.82
C GLY A 310 -4.68 -2.47 -24.09
N ALA A 311 -3.85 -2.28 -23.07
CA ALA A 311 -2.43 -2.63 -23.09
C ALA A 311 -1.91 -2.90 -21.68
N PHE A 312 -0.81 -3.63 -21.62
CA PHE A 312 -0.04 -3.83 -20.41
C PHE A 312 1.18 -2.91 -20.35
N GLY A 313 1.54 -2.48 -19.15
CA GLY A 313 2.82 -1.87 -18.84
C GLY A 313 3.59 -2.76 -17.88
N CYS A 314 4.89 -2.91 -18.08
CA CYS A 314 5.71 -3.81 -17.29
C CYS A 314 7.06 -3.20 -16.93
N ASP A 315 7.39 -3.25 -15.63
CA ASP A 315 8.75 -3.11 -15.12
C ASP A 315 9.29 -4.50 -14.78
N SER A 316 10.33 -4.93 -15.49
CA SER A 316 10.90 -6.25 -15.36
C SER A 316 12.24 -6.23 -14.63
N TYR A 317 12.72 -7.41 -14.18
CA TYR A 317 14.04 -7.59 -13.64
C TYR A 317 14.78 -8.72 -14.37
N ASP A 318 16.10 -8.59 -14.52
CA ASP A 318 16.90 -9.56 -15.27
C ASP A 318 17.53 -10.65 -14.40
N ILE A 319 17.79 -10.38 -13.12
CA ILE A 319 18.51 -11.29 -12.22
C ILE A 319 17.62 -11.64 -11.03
N SER A 320 17.49 -12.93 -10.76
CA SER A 320 16.66 -13.45 -9.66
C SER A 320 17.28 -13.23 -8.28
N GLY A 321 18.61 -13.33 -8.18
CA GLY A 321 19.35 -13.14 -6.93
C GLY A 321 19.83 -11.70 -6.75
N THR A 322 19.79 -11.22 -5.50
CA THR A 322 20.41 -9.97 -5.07
C THR A 322 21.35 -10.26 -3.92
N VAL A 323 22.49 -9.58 -3.88
CA VAL A 323 23.52 -9.76 -2.86
C VAL A 323 22.96 -9.48 -1.45
N ASP A 324 21.97 -8.57 -1.35
CA ASP A 324 21.41 -8.10 -0.07
C ASP A 324 19.96 -8.58 0.20
N GLY A 325 19.40 -9.47 -0.60
CA GLY A 325 18.01 -9.90 -0.47
C GLY A 325 16.94 -8.80 -0.71
N LYS A 326 17.34 -7.60 -1.09
CA LYS A 326 16.50 -6.41 -1.30
C LYS A 326 16.31 -6.08 -2.78
N GLY A 327 16.01 -7.08 -3.62
CA GLY A 327 15.76 -6.84 -5.04
C GLY A 327 14.39 -6.19 -5.30
N SER A 328 14.33 -5.31 -6.33
CA SER A 328 13.05 -4.80 -6.85
C SER A 328 12.14 -5.94 -7.27
N ASN A 329 10.83 -5.75 -7.12
CA ASN A 329 9.84 -6.68 -7.65
C ASN A 329 9.75 -6.56 -9.17
N GLY A 330 9.21 -7.57 -9.82
CA GLY A 330 8.64 -7.41 -11.14
C GLY A 330 7.21 -6.88 -11.00
N SER A 331 6.83 -5.96 -11.84
CA SER A 331 5.49 -5.35 -11.83
C SER A 331 4.86 -5.32 -13.20
N LEU A 332 3.55 -5.64 -13.26
CA LEU A 332 2.73 -5.62 -14.47
C LEU A 332 1.38 -4.99 -14.14
N HIS A 333 0.96 -4.04 -14.94
CA HIS A 333 -0.38 -3.45 -14.89
C HIS A 333 -1.08 -3.56 -16.23
N GLY A 334 -2.36 -3.89 -16.19
CA GLY A 334 -3.23 -3.89 -17.37
C GLY A 334 -4.22 -2.74 -17.30
N LEU A 335 -4.32 -1.96 -18.38
CA LEU A 335 -5.23 -0.83 -18.51
C LEU A 335 -6.08 -1.01 -19.77
N THR A 336 -7.40 -0.81 -19.64
CA THR A 336 -8.32 -0.76 -20.80
C THR A 336 -8.32 0.64 -21.43
N LYS A 337 -8.67 0.69 -22.71
CA LYS A 337 -8.93 1.93 -23.45
C LYS A 337 -10.44 2.19 -23.50
N PHE A 338 -10.81 3.40 -23.86
CA PHE A 338 -12.17 3.63 -24.32
C PHE A 338 -12.44 2.84 -25.61
N SER A 339 -13.49 2.06 -25.60
CA SER A 339 -13.87 1.19 -26.73
C SER A 339 -15.40 1.14 -26.84
N MET A 340 -15.90 0.71 -28.00
CA MET A 340 -17.34 0.45 -28.23
C MET A 340 -17.74 -0.98 -27.84
N GLU A 341 -16.79 -1.79 -27.39
CA GLU A 341 -17.02 -3.13 -26.86
C GLU A 341 -17.49 -3.06 -25.39
N ASP A 342 -18.01 -4.16 -24.88
CA ASP A 342 -18.40 -4.30 -23.47
C ASP A 342 -17.16 -4.48 -22.58
N VAL A 343 -16.42 -3.38 -22.42
CA VAL A 343 -15.15 -3.28 -21.66
C VAL A 343 -15.18 -2.01 -20.82
N PRO A 344 -14.88 -2.06 -19.52
CA PRO A 344 -14.83 -0.86 -18.69
C PRO A 344 -13.78 0.12 -19.27
N PRO A 345 -14.15 1.38 -19.56
CA PRO A 345 -13.24 2.33 -20.17
C PRO A 345 -12.21 2.88 -19.18
N ASN A 346 -10.96 3.02 -19.61
CA ASN A 346 -9.87 3.60 -18.83
C ASN A 346 -9.70 2.98 -17.44
N HIS A 347 -9.93 1.67 -17.32
CA HIS A 347 -9.94 0.93 -16.08
C HIS A 347 -8.66 0.11 -15.91
N PHE A 348 -7.97 0.25 -14.77
CA PHE A 348 -6.90 -0.66 -14.38
C PHE A 348 -7.51 -1.99 -13.94
N PHE A 349 -7.42 -2.99 -14.80
CA PHE A 349 -8.07 -4.29 -14.58
C PHE A 349 -7.17 -5.35 -13.96
N LEU A 350 -5.86 -5.15 -13.96
CA LEU A 350 -4.91 -6.12 -13.45
C LEU A 350 -3.70 -5.45 -12.80
N GLU A 351 -3.35 -5.95 -11.63
CA GLU A 351 -2.11 -5.65 -10.90
C GLU A 351 -1.35 -6.94 -10.59
N TYR A 352 -0.06 -6.97 -10.91
CA TYR A 352 0.90 -7.96 -10.46
C TYR A 352 2.14 -7.24 -9.91
N ILE A 353 2.45 -7.44 -8.65
CA ILE A 353 3.68 -6.94 -8.01
C ILE A 353 4.24 -8.09 -7.19
N ALA A 354 5.25 -8.77 -7.71
CA ALA A 354 5.85 -9.91 -7.03
C ALA A 354 7.27 -10.19 -7.55
N ARG A 355 8.03 -10.90 -6.72
CA ARG A 355 9.35 -11.44 -7.09
C ARG A 355 9.35 -12.94 -6.88
N PRO A 356 8.95 -13.74 -7.88
CA PRO A 356 9.05 -15.19 -7.82
C PRO A 356 10.51 -15.67 -7.76
N GLN A 357 10.71 -16.95 -7.45
CA GLN A 357 12.04 -17.55 -7.25
C GLN A 357 12.99 -17.36 -8.44
N THR A 358 12.46 -17.36 -9.66
CA THR A 358 13.24 -17.13 -10.88
C THR A 358 12.57 -16.07 -11.77
N ALA A 359 13.39 -15.34 -12.51
CA ALA A 359 12.88 -14.37 -13.49
C ALA A 359 12.05 -15.03 -14.60
N ASP A 360 12.36 -16.28 -14.96
CA ASP A 360 11.63 -17.03 -15.98
C ASP A 360 10.18 -17.32 -15.56
N ILE A 361 9.93 -17.54 -14.26
CA ILE A 361 8.54 -17.65 -13.72
C ILE A 361 7.79 -16.33 -13.90
N PHE A 362 8.44 -15.20 -13.62
CA PHE A 362 7.85 -13.89 -13.87
C PHE A 362 7.54 -13.66 -15.35
N PHE A 363 8.48 -14.00 -16.23
CA PHE A 363 8.30 -13.83 -17.68
C PHE A 363 7.16 -14.69 -18.22
N GLU A 364 7.01 -15.92 -17.73
CA GLU A 364 5.90 -16.81 -18.08
C GLU A 364 4.56 -16.27 -17.57
N ASP A 365 4.51 -15.78 -16.32
CA ASP A 365 3.33 -15.14 -15.75
C ASP A 365 2.86 -13.95 -16.60
N VAL A 366 3.80 -13.07 -16.96
CA VAL A 366 3.52 -11.89 -17.80
C VAL A 366 3.02 -12.31 -19.18
N LEU A 367 3.63 -13.31 -19.80
CA LEU A 367 3.21 -13.82 -21.11
C LEU A 367 1.79 -14.39 -21.04
N MET A 368 1.49 -15.21 -20.03
CA MET A 368 0.16 -15.78 -19.85
C MET A 368 -0.91 -14.68 -19.67
N ALA A 369 -0.64 -13.65 -18.89
CA ALA A 369 -1.57 -12.54 -18.76
C ALA A 369 -1.82 -11.83 -20.09
N CYS A 370 -0.77 -11.52 -20.85
CA CYS A 370 -0.89 -10.90 -22.16
C CYS A 370 -1.70 -11.77 -23.15
N VAL A 371 -1.48 -13.09 -23.15
CA VAL A 371 -2.20 -14.04 -24.01
C VAL A 371 -3.66 -14.15 -23.60
N PHE A 372 -3.95 -14.27 -22.30
CA PHE A 372 -5.33 -14.39 -21.81
C PHE A 372 -6.19 -13.20 -22.21
N TYR A 373 -5.69 -11.98 -22.05
CA TYR A 373 -6.40 -10.76 -22.45
C TYR A 373 -6.28 -10.45 -23.95
N GLY A 374 -5.35 -11.11 -24.65
CA GLY A 374 -5.06 -10.80 -26.06
C GLY A 374 -4.53 -9.37 -26.26
N MET A 375 -3.92 -8.76 -25.25
CA MET A 375 -3.48 -7.36 -25.25
C MET A 375 -1.96 -7.23 -25.32
N PRO A 376 -1.44 -6.19 -25.99
CA PRO A 376 -0.01 -5.95 -26.12
C PRO A 376 0.62 -5.40 -24.82
N ILE A 377 1.94 -5.42 -24.77
CA ILE A 377 2.73 -4.98 -23.63
C ILE A 377 3.77 -3.95 -24.02
N LEU A 378 3.88 -2.86 -23.24
CA LEU A 378 5.01 -1.93 -23.26
C LEU A 378 5.86 -2.18 -22.02
N ALA A 379 7.09 -2.65 -22.23
CA ALA A 379 8.02 -2.92 -21.14
C ALA A 379 9.28 -2.07 -21.26
N GLU A 380 9.97 -1.87 -20.13
CA GLU A 380 11.30 -1.27 -20.17
C GLU A 380 12.28 -2.17 -20.95
N ASN A 381 13.07 -1.58 -21.85
CA ASN A 381 14.07 -2.31 -22.59
C ASN A 381 15.50 -2.15 -22.01
N ASN A 382 15.67 -1.41 -20.93
CA ASN A 382 16.92 -1.35 -20.17
C ASN A 382 17.25 -2.72 -19.52
N LYS A 383 16.22 -3.53 -19.27
CA LYS A 383 16.29 -4.91 -18.79
C LYS A 383 15.63 -5.82 -19.84
N PRO A 384 16.33 -6.19 -20.92
CA PRO A 384 15.70 -6.71 -22.13
C PRO A 384 15.34 -8.20 -22.09
N ARG A 385 15.66 -8.95 -21.02
CA ARG A 385 15.44 -10.40 -20.95
C ARG A 385 13.99 -10.81 -21.15
N LEU A 386 13.02 -10.07 -20.58
CA LEU A 386 11.59 -10.29 -20.79
C LEU A 386 11.22 -10.19 -22.28
N LEU A 387 11.70 -9.14 -22.95
CA LEU A 387 11.39 -8.88 -24.36
C LEU A 387 12.04 -9.93 -25.29
N TYR A 388 13.26 -10.36 -24.98
CA TYR A 388 13.88 -11.50 -25.67
C TYR A 388 13.16 -12.81 -25.39
N TYR A 389 12.60 -13.00 -24.19
CA TYR A 389 11.76 -14.16 -23.90
C TYR A 389 10.52 -14.18 -24.79
N PHE A 390 9.79 -13.07 -24.92
CA PHE A 390 8.65 -12.94 -25.85
C PHE A 390 9.05 -13.25 -27.28
N LYS A 391 10.18 -12.70 -27.76
CA LYS A 391 10.67 -12.94 -29.10
C LYS A 391 10.98 -14.42 -29.34
N ARG A 392 11.72 -15.08 -28.44
CA ARG A 392 12.09 -16.51 -28.54
C ARG A 392 10.87 -17.43 -28.55
N ARG A 393 9.79 -17.04 -27.82
CA ARG A 393 8.55 -17.78 -27.76
C ARG A 393 7.62 -17.47 -28.96
N GLY A 394 8.04 -16.65 -29.91
CA GLY A 394 7.24 -16.25 -31.06
C GLY A 394 6.19 -15.16 -30.78
N TYR A 395 6.22 -14.50 -29.63
CA TYR A 395 5.29 -13.45 -29.23
C TYR A 395 5.85 -12.03 -29.40
N ARG A 396 6.83 -11.82 -30.29
CA ARG A 396 7.37 -10.48 -30.58
C ARG A 396 6.27 -9.46 -30.92
N GLY A 397 5.20 -9.92 -31.57
CA GLY A 397 4.07 -9.07 -31.95
C GLY A 397 3.25 -8.53 -30.79
N PHE A 398 3.38 -9.08 -29.57
CA PHE A 398 2.79 -8.52 -28.35
C PHE A 398 3.60 -7.36 -27.79
N SER A 399 4.90 -7.30 -28.05
CA SER A 399 5.76 -6.22 -27.54
C SER A 399 5.59 -4.95 -28.37
N VAL A 400 5.08 -3.89 -27.74
CA VAL A 400 4.89 -2.57 -28.36
C VAL A 400 6.22 -1.85 -28.46
N ASN A 401 6.43 -1.14 -29.56
CA ASN A 401 7.52 -0.19 -29.66
C ASN A 401 7.17 1.11 -28.91
N ARG A 402 8.18 1.86 -28.52
CA ARG A 402 7.98 3.14 -27.83
C ARG A 402 7.00 4.05 -28.58
N PRO A 403 6.03 4.64 -27.85
CA PRO A 403 4.93 5.37 -28.48
C PRO A 403 5.32 6.74 -29.05
N ASP A 404 6.40 7.35 -28.62
CA ASP A 404 6.87 8.69 -28.98
C ASP A 404 7.63 8.73 -30.31
N LYS A 405 8.05 7.57 -30.87
CA LYS A 405 8.83 7.49 -32.11
C LYS A 405 8.13 6.71 -33.21
N VAL A 406 8.29 7.19 -34.42
CA VAL A 406 7.91 6.45 -35.63
C VAL A 406 8.92 5.34 -35.92
N TRP A 407 8.49 4.27 -36.61
CA TRP A 407 9.29 3.08 -36.92
C TRP A 407 10.68 3.39 -37.48
N ASN A 408 10.79 4.34 -38.39
CA ASN A 408 12.05 4.67 -39.07
C ASN A 408 13.10 5.30 -38.12
N ARG A 409 12.66 5.88 -37.00
CA ARG A 409 13.51 6.51 -35.99
C ARG A 409 13.87 5.59 -34.82
N LEU A 410 13.37 4.34 -34.84
CA LEU A 410 13.69 3.34 -33.82
C LEU A 410 15.10 2.79 -34.05
N SER A 411 15.81 2.50 -32.96
CA SER A 411 17.08 1.76 -33.00
C SER A 411 16.86 0.31 -33.49
N ILE A 412 17.96 -0.35 -33.86
CA ILE A 412 17.90 -1.76 -34.29
C ILE A 412 17.34 -2.64 -33.18
N THR A 413 17.77 -2.45 -31.94
CA THR A 413 17.27 -3.18 -30.77
C THR A 413 15.78 -2.93 -30.53
N GLU A 414 15.32 -1.68 -30.61
CA GLU A 414 13.88 -1.35 -30.46
C GLU A 414 13.04 -1.99 -31.55
N LYS A 415 13.52 -2.07 -32.79
CA LYS A 415 12.83 -2.81 -33.87
C LYS A 415 12.81 -4.30 -33.60
N GLU A 416 13.88 -4.84 -33.05
CA GLU A 416 14.04 -6.27 -32.81
C GLU A 416 13.15 -6.79 -31.68
N ILE A 417 13.15 -6.13 -30.52
CA ILE A 417 12.46 -6.60 -29.31
C ILE A 417 11.31 -5.71 -28.85
N GLY A 418 11.25 -4.47 -29.27
CA GLY A 418 10.29 -3.46 -28.78
C GLY A 418 10.69 -2.82 -27.46
N GLY A 419 9.68 -2.35 -26.71
CA GLY A 419 9.87 -1.70 -25.42
C GLY A 419 10.30 -0.23 -25.52
N ILE A 420 10.56 0.38 -24.36
CA ILE A 420 10.92 1.78 -24.20
C ILE A 420 12.14 1.90 -23.26
N PRO A 421 13.17 2.68 -23.62
CA PRO A 421 14.25 2.99 -22.68
C PRO A 421 13.73 4.00 -21.65
N ASN A 422 13.92 3.71 -20.36
CA ASN A 422 13.43 4.55 -19.27
C ASN A 422 14.55 5.39 -18.62
N SER A 423 15.54 5.78 -19.41
CA SER A 423 16.76 6.46 -18.93
C SER A 423 16.80 7.95 -19.24
N SER A 424 16.09 8.43 -20.26
CA SER A 424 16.09 9.86 -20.60
C SER A 424 15.10 10.66 -19.74
N GLU A 425 15.45 11.90 -19.43
CA GLU A 425 14.62 12.80 -18.62
C GLU A 425 13.25 13.04 -19.27
N ASP A 426 13.22 13.23 -20.58
CA ASP A 426 11.96 13.43 -21.34
C ASP A 426 11.00 12.25 -21.17
N ILE A 427 11.49 11.01 -21.15
CA ILE A 427 10.64 9.83 -20.95
C ILE A 427 10.17 9.75 -19.50
N LYS A 428 11.01 10.10 -18.54
CA LYS A 428 10.62 10.12 -17.12
C LYS A 428 9.51 11.15 -16.86
N GLN A 429 9.65 12.34 -17.45
CA GLN A 429 8.62 13.38 -17.34
C GLN A 429 7.32 12.98 -18.06
N ALA A 430 7.41 12.44 -19.27
CA ALA A 430 6.25 11.94 -20.00
C ALA A 430 5.52 10.82 -19.27
N HIS A 431 6.27 9.95 -18.59
CA HIS A 431 5.73 8.88 -17.76
C HIS A 431 5.02 9.45 -16.52
N ALA A 432 5.63 10.39 -15.81
CA ALA A 432 5.02 11.04 -14.65
C ALA A 432 3.76 11.82 -15.04
N ALA A 433 3.81 12.61 -16.10
CA ALA A 433 2.65 13.34 -16.63
C ALA A 433 1.50 12.41 -17.06
N ALA A 434 1.81 11.21 -17.54
CA ALA A 434 0.79 10.21 -17.88
C ALA A 434 0.03 9.71 -16.64
N ILE A 435 0.75 9.45 -15.53
CA ILE A 435 0.14 9.05 -14.26
C ILE A 435 -0.66 10.22 -13.66
N GLU A 436 -0.09 11.42 -13.62
CA GLU A 436 -0.76 12.62 -13.14
C GLU A 436 -2.09 12.86 -13.89
N TYR A 437 -2.07 12.80 -15.21
CA TYR A 437 -3.28 12.91 -16.03
C TYR A 437 -4.32 11.85 -15.67
N TYR A 438 -3.89 10.60 -15.43
CA TYR A 438 -4.80 9.53 -15.04
C TYR A 438 -5.41 9.79 -13.66
N ILE A 439 -4.62 10.19 -12.69
CA ILE A 439 -5.09 10.50 -11.33
C ILE A 439 -6.10 11.64 -11.37
N GLU A 440 -5.81 12.72 -12.09
CA GLU A 440 -6.70 13.88 -12.18
C GLU A 440 -8.07 13.56 -12.79
N ASN A 441 -8.14 12.61 -13.72
CA ASN A 441 -9.37 12.32 -14.47
C ASN A 441 -10.13 11.08 -14.00
N TYR A 442 -9.46 10.10 -13.35
CA TYR A 442 -10.05 8.78 -13.10
C TYR A 442 -9.86 8.26 -11.67
N VAL A 443 -9.27 9.05 -10.77
CA VAL A 443 -9.01 8.66 -9.37
C VAL A 443 -9.67 9.65 -8.42
N GLY A 444 -10.12 9.16 -7.28
CA GLY A 444 -10.78 9.97 -6.26
C GLY A 444 -12.23 10.33 -6.62
N TYR A 445 -12.77 11.30 -5.93
CA TYR A 445 -14.13 11.76 -6.14
C TYR A 445 -14.19 12.81 -7.24
N SER A 446 -14.99 12.56 -8.26
CA SER A 446 -15.22 13.51 -9.37
C SER A 446 -16.58 13.25 -9.99
N ASN A 447 -17.31 14.31 -10.38
CA ASN A 447 -18.61 14.21 -11.04
C ASN A 447 -19.60 13.29 -10.31
N GLU A 448 -19.73 13.47 -9.00
CA GLU A 448 -20.63 12.70 -8.12
C GLU A 448 -20.31 11.20 -7.98
N ASN A 449 -19.15 10.73 -8.47
CA ASN A 449 -18.74 9.34 -8.39
C ASN A 449 -17.27 9.20 -8.01
N TYR A 450 -16.94 8.09 -7.37
CA TYR A 450 -15.55 7.67 -7.18
C TYR A 450 -15.00 6.97 -8.41
N GLY A 451 -13.69 7.10 -8.62
CA GLY A 451 -13.00 6.40 -9.70
C GLY A 451 -12.95 4.88 -9.48
N ASP A 452 -12.61 4.15 -10.56
CA ASP A 452 -12.57 2.68 -10.58
C ASP A 452 -11.15 2.11 -10.38
N MET A 453 -10.26 2.85 -9.73
CA MET A 453 -8.92 2.37 -9.42
C MET A 453 -8.92 1.57 -8.12
N TYR A 454 -9.13 0.25 -8.23
CA TYR A 454 -9.26 -0.65 -7.06
C TYR A 454 -7.94 -1.23 -6.54
N HIS A 455 -6.81 -0.99 -7.21
CA HIS A 455 -5.51 -1.57 -6.86
C HIS A 455 -4.80 -0.75 -5.78
N GLN A 456 -5.01 -1.16 -4.53
CA GLN A 456 -4.53 -0.47 -3.33
C GLN A 456 -3.01 -0.24 -3.32
N ARG A 457 -2.21 -1.25 -3.67
CA ARG A 457 -0.75 -1.16 -3.64
C ARG A 457 -0.20 -0.17 -4.66
N THR A 458 -0.89 -0.03 -5.79
CA THR A 458 -0.54 0.95 -6.82
C THR A 458 -0.86 2.37 -6.36
N LEU A 459 -2.03 2.59 -5.74
CA LEU A 459 -2.39 3.87 -5.15
C LEU A 459 -1.39 4.30 -4.06
N GLU A 460 -0.99 3.38 -3.17
CA GLU A 460 0.01 3.63 -2.14
C GLU A 460 1.41 3.92 -2.71
N ASP A 461 1.77 3.33 -3.85
CA ASP A 461 3.03 3.59 -4.53
C ASP A 461 3.02 4.95 -5.24
N TRP A 462 1.89 5.32 -5.87
CA TRP A 462 1.70 6.65 -6.43
C TRP A 462 1.78 7.74 -5.37
N ALA A 463 1.19 7.52 -4.19
CA ALA A 463 1.26 8.47 -3.09
C ALA A 463 2.70 8.78 -2.63
N LYS A 464 3.62 7.85 -2.84
CA LYS A 464 5.04 7.94 -2.44
C LYS A 464 5.98 8.20 -3.61
N PHE A 465 5.45 8.34 -4.82
CA PHE A 465 6.26 8.39 -6.02
C PHE A 465 7.19 9.61 -6.03
N ASN A 466 8.48 9.34 -6.21
CA ASN A 466 9.51 10.37 -6.38
C ASN A 466 10.25 10.15 -7.69
N ILE A 467 10.17 11.14 -8.58
CA ILE A 467 10.77 11.08 -9.92
C ILE A 467 12.30 10.91 -9.87
N ASN A 468 12.96 11.42 -8.82
CA ASN A 468 14.40 11.33 -8.64
C ASN A 468 14.85 9.97 -8.07
N ASN A 469 13.93 9.18 -7.48
CA ASN A 469 14.23 7.88 -6.88
C ASN A 469 13.28 6.78 -7.36
N ARG A 470 13.13 6.65 -8.66
CA ARG A 470 12.17 5.75 -9.33
C ARG A 470 12.40 4.27 -9.07
N THR A 471 13.62 3.86 -8.71
CA THR A 471 13.99 2.45 -8.50
C THR A 471 13.26 1.76 -7.35
N LYS A 472 12.51 2.50 -6.55
CA LYS A 472 11.71 1.99 -5.42
C LYS A 472 10.21 1.91 -5.73
N HIS A 473 9.80 2.32 -6.94
CA HIS A 473 8.40 2.50 -7.33
C HIS A 473 8.02 1.61 -8.51
N ASP A 474 8.17 0.30 -8.34
CA ASP A 474 7.92 -0.69 -9.39
C ASP A 474 6.47 -0.62 -9.93
N ALA A 475 5.47 -0.37 -9.04
CA ALA A 475 4.07 -0.24 -9.43
C ALA A 475 3.82 1.04 -10.24
N SER A 476 4.41 2.17 -9.84
CA SER A 476 4.30 3.44 -10.58
C SER A 476 4.92 3.32 -11.96
N ILE A 477 6.08 2.65 -12.09
CA ILE A 477 6.73 2.46 -13.38
C ILE A 477 5.83 1.66 -14.33
N SER A 478 5.35 0.51 -13.91
CA SER A 478 4.53 -0.36 -14.78
C SER A 478 3.16 0.24 -15.09
N SER A 479 2.49 0.88 -14.13
CA SER A 479 1.21 1.54 -14.37
C SER A 479 1.34 2.73 -15.33
N GLY A 480 2.36 3.56 -15.18
CA GLY A 480 2.63 4.65 -16.12
C GLY A 480 2.92 4.15 -17.54
N LEU A 481 3.66 3.04 -17.68
CA LEU A 481 3.90 2.42 -18.99
C LEU A 481 2.60 1.87 -19.61
N ALA A 482 1.66 1.34 -18.80
CA ALA A 482 0.35 0.93 -19.29
C ALA A 482 -0.45 2.12 -19.84
N ILE A 483 -0.46 3.25 -19.13
CA ILE A 483 -1.11 4.49 -19.58
C ILE A 483 -0.48 4.99 -20.88
N MET A 484 0.85 5.06 -20.94
CA MET A 484 1.58 5.48 -22.15
C MET A 484 1.27 4.57 -23.35
N ALA A 485 1.18 3.25 -23.14
CA ALA A 485 0.83 2.30 -24.19
C ALA A 485 -0.60 2.51 -24.69
N CYS A 486 -1.53 2.88 -23.81
CA CYS A 486 -2.93 3.15 -24.16
C CYS A 486 -3.11 4.50 -24.86
N ASN A 487 -2.37 5.53 -24.49
CA ASN A 487 -2.54 6.89 -25.01
C ASN A 487 -2.22 7.03 -26.50
N LYS A 488 -1.32 6.23 -27.04
CA LYS A 488 -0.90 6.34 -28.45
C LYS A 488 -2.02 5.98 -29.44
N ASN A 489 -2.92 5.09 -29.08
CA ASN A 489 -3.93 4.59 -29.98
C ASN A 489 -5.33 4.78 -29.35
N LYS A 490 -5.76 6.02 -29.24
CA LYS A 490 -7.07 6.35 -28.67
C LYS A 490 -8.23 5.71 -29.41
N TYR A 491 -8.05 5.33 -30.66
CA TYR A 491 -9.04 4.58 -31.42
C TYR A 491 -8.36 3.87 -32.60
N ARG A 492 -8.21 2.55 -32.54
CA ARG A 492 -8.16 1.70 -33.72
C ARG A 492 -9.45 0.88 -33.73
N PRO A 493 -10.33 1.04 -34.73
CA PRO A 493 -11.40 0.08 -34.93
C PRO A 493 -10.76 -1.29 -35.11
N THR A 494 -11.14 -2.25 -34.29
CA THR A 494 -10.58 -3.61 -34.28
C THR A 494 -10.81 -4.36 -35.52
N HIS A 495 -11.97 -4.17 -36.05
CA HIS A 495 -12.30 -4.58 -37.35
C HIS A 495 -12.06 -3.33 -38.21
N GLN A 496 -10.99 -3.35 -39.06
CA GLN A 496 -11.41 -3.10 -40.40
C GLN A 496 -12.66 -4.00 -40.57
N ARG A 497 -13.85 -3.50 -40.27
CA ARG A 497 -15.02 -3.92 -41.01
C ARG A 497 -14.45 -3.94 -42.38
N SER A 498 -14.30 -5.14 -42.98
CA SER A 498 -14.15 -5.22 -44.40
C SER A 498 -15.23 -4.27 -44.87
N THR A 499 -14.82 -3.06 -45.26
CA THR A 499 -15.71 -2.17 -45.96
C THR A 499 -16.28 -3.13 -46.95
N PRO A 500 -17.59 -3.46 -46.90
CA PRO A 500 -18.14 -4.31 -47.94
C PRO A 500 -17.62 -3.60 -49.15
N THR A 501 -16.74 -4.28 -49.89
CA THR A 501 -16.29 -3.76 -51.16
C THR A 501 -17.58 -3.70 -51.86
N ILE A 502 -18.22 -2.52 -51.80
CA ILE A 502 -19.31 -2.22 -52.70
C ILE A 502 -18.57 -2.21 -54.00
N SER A 503 -18.44 -3.41 -54.56
CA SER A 503 -18.14 -3.60 -55.93
C SER A 503 -19.32 -2.90 -56.63
N LEU A 504 -19.14 -1.62 -56.84
CA LEU A 504 -19.89 -0.90 -57.85
C LEU A 504 -19.48 -1.62 -59.13
N GLY A 505 -20.23 -2.69 -59.43
CA GLY A 505 -20.07 -3.41 -60.69
C GLY A 505 -20.29 -2.38 -61.76
N ILE A 506 -19.19 -1.91 -62.36
CA ILE A 506 -19.28 -1.08 -63.54
C ILE A 506 -19.92 -2.00 -64.60
N LYS A 507 -21.21 -1.77 -64.81
CA LYS A 507 -21.94 -2.45 -65.90
C LYS A 507 -21.36 -1.91 -67.21
N LYS A 508 -20.60 -2.75 -67.89
CA LYS A 508 -20.15 -2.43 -69.24
C LYS A 508 -21.23 -2.87 -70.19
N TYR A 509 -21.86 -1.93 -70.86
CA TYR A 509 -22.79 -2.18 -71.94
C TYR A 509 -22.03 -2.26 -73.28
N ASP A 510 -22.40 -3.17 -74.13
CA ASP A 510 -21.93 -3.18 -75.50
C ASP A 510 -22.57 -2.06 -76.30
N ASN A 511 -22.14 -1.89 -77.52
CA ASN A 511 -22.66 -0.83 -78.43
C ASN A 511 -24.14 -0.98 -78.79
N GLU A 512 -24.78 -2.08 -78.42
CA GLU A 512 -26.22 -2.34 -78.64
C GLU A 512 -27.02 -2.19 -77.33
N GLY A 513 -26.41 -1.75 -76.23
CA GLY A 513 -27.06 -1.56 -74.94
C GLY A 513 -27.29 -2.81 -74.12
N SER A 514 -26.75 -3.95 -74.53
CA SER A 514 -26.87 -5.23 -73.83
C SER A 514 -25.82 -5.37 -72.68
N PHE A 515 -26.21 -6.00 -71.59
CA PHE A 515 -25.37 -6.26 -70.41
C PHE A 515 -24.34 -7.37 -70.71
N SER A 516 -23.04 -7.00 -70.80
CA SER A 516 -22.02 -7.94 -71.20
C SER A 516 -21.15 -8.52 -70.07
N LYS A 517 -20.92 -7.81 -68.99
CA LYS A 517 -20.07 -8.33 -67.90
C LYS A 517 -20.11 -7.48 -66.63
N ILE A 518 -20.13 -8.16 -65.48
CA ILE A 518 -19.78 -7.54 -64.18
C ILE A 518 -18.26 -7.71 -64.01
N ILE A 519 -17.50 -6.63 -64.01
CA ILE A 519 -16.10 -6.65 -63.62
C ILE A 519 -16.04 -6.52 -62.10
N LYS A 520 -15.59 -7.59 -61.43
CA LYS A 520 -15.37 -7.63 -59.98
C LYS A 520 -14.20 -6.76 -59.63
#